data_8f34606ee911c77856060d03dc2a2a98
#
_entry.id   8f34606ee911c77856060d03dc2a2a98
#
_cell.length_a   1.000
_cell.length_b   1.000
_cell.length_c   1.000
_cell.angle_alpha   90.00
_cell.angle_beta   90.00
_cell.angle_gamma   90.00
#
_symmetry.space_group_name_H-M   'P 1'
#
loop_
_entity.id
_entity.type
_entity.pdbx_description
1 polymer ?
#
loop_
_entity_poly.entity_id
_entity_poly.type
_entity_poly.pdbx_seq_one_letter_code
_entity_poly.pdbx_strand_id
1 'polypeptide(L)'
;MNRIYNNIRETIGNTPIVRLNKLAPKDVDVYVKIESFNPMGSVKDRLALSVIETAEKNGTLKPGQTVIEATSGNTGIGLAMVCAQKGYPLVVTMAESFSVERRRMMRFLGAKVVLTPAELKGSGMVAKAEELAEKHGWFLVRQFENEANADAHTRTTAPEILEAFGDSKLDYWVSGFGTGGTLKGVSRVLKEKSPETRVIVCEPDNAQILGSGIPQERLDDGSPRESHPLFRPHLMQG
;
A
#
# COMPACT_ATOMS: atom_id res chain seq x y z
N MET A 1 -21.31 -3.92 19.67
CA MET A 1 -20.77 -4.98 20.54
C MET A 1 -19.34 -4.62 20.89
N ASN A 2 -18.99 -4.63 22.19
CA ASN A 2 -17.59 -4.48 22.60
C ASN A 2 -16.84 -5.74 22.18
N ARG A 3 -15.91 -5.62 21.24
CA ARG A 3 -15.15 -6.75 20.71
C ARG A 3 -13.76 -6.74 21.34
N ILE A 4 -13.37 -7.84 21.97
CA ILE A 4 -12.00 -8.06 22.45
C ILE A 4 -11.23 -8.76 21.32
N TYR A 5 -10.08 -8.20 20.95
CA TYR A 5 -9.19 -8.74 19.94
C TYR A 5 -8.02 -9.48 20.58
N ASN A 6 -7.60 -10.60 20.02
CA ASN A 6 -6.49 -11.38 20.55
C ASN A 6 -5.11 -10.75 20.23
N ASN A 7 -5.04 -9.98 19.16
CA ASN A 7 -3.80 -9.31 18.75
C ASN A 7 -4.12 -8.11 17.83
N ILE A 8 -3.11 -7.25 17.65
CA ILE A 8 -3.25 -5.99 16.92
C ILE A 8 -3.64 -6.16 15.44
N ARG A 9 -3.23 -7.23 14.77
CA ARG A 9 -3.54 -7.46 13.34
C ARG A 9 -5.03 -7.70 13.09
N GLU A 10 -5.78 -8.17 14.08
CA GLU A 10 -7.22 -8.36 13.99
C GLU A 10 -8.01 -7.04 13.94
N THR A 11 -7.34 -5.93 14.25
CA THR A 11 -7.92 -4.57 14.16
C THR A 11 -7.69 -3.91 12.80
N ILE A 12 -6.97 -4.57 11.87
CA ILE A 12 -6.75 -4.07 10.52
C ILE A 12 -8.05 -4.23 9.72
N GLY A 13 -8.40 -3.18 8.97
CA GLY A 13 -9.62 -3.16 8.18
C GLY A 13 -10.85 -2.69 8.95
N ASN A 14 -12.02 -2.93 8.38
CA ASN A 14 -13.30 -2.43 8.90
C ASN A 14 -13.26 -0.93 9.24
N THR A 15 -12.56 -0.18 8.42
CA THR A 15 -12.38 1.26 8.60
C THR A 15 -13.70 2.00 8.34
N PRO A 16 -13.98 3.08 9.08
CA PRO A 16 -15.24 3.78 8.95
C PRO A 16 -15.37 4.48 7.58
N ILE A 17 -16.62 4.55 7.11
CA ILE A 17 -17.02 5.39 5.98
C ILE A 17 -17.83 6.54 6.54
N VAL A 18 -17.41 7.78 6.27
CA VAL A 18 -17.99 8.99 6.84
C VAL A 18 -18.50 9.92 5.76
N ARG A 19 -19.75 10.38 5.90
CA ARG A 19 -20.35 11.38 5.00
C ARG A 19 -19.75 12.75 5.22
N LEU A 20 -19.40 13.44 4.15
CA LEU A 20 -18.95 14.85 4.18
C LEU A 20 -20.16 15.78 4.14
N ASN A 21 -20.39 16.53 5.23
CA ASN A 21 -21.57 17.37 5.36
C ASN A 21 -21.37 18.81 4.87
N LYS A 22 -20.13 19.33 4.89
CA LYS A 22 -19.83 20.74 4.60
C LYS A 22 -19.05 20.95 3.30
N LEU A 23 -18.22 19.98 2.94
CA LEU A 23 -17.32 20.08 1.77
C LEU A 23 -17.95 19.53 0.50
N ALA A 24 -18.97 18.71 0.63
CA ALA A 24 -19.69 18.15 -0.53
C ALA A 24 -20.58 19.24 -1.20
N PRO A 25 -20.73 19.21 -2.53
CA PRO A 25 -21.75 19.99 -3.21
C PRO A 25 -23.16 19.65 -2.68
N LYS A 26 -24.11 20.62 -2.76
CA LYS A 26 -25.43 20.44 -2.14
C LYS A 26 -26.23 19.25 -2.66
N ASP A 27 -26.04 18.92 -3.91
CA ASP A 27 -26.82 17.87 -4.61
C ASP A 27 -26.05 16.55 -4.77
N VAL A 28 -24.93 16.38 -4.04
CA VAL A 28 -24.09 15.20 -4.12
C VAL A 28 -23.75 14.68 -2.73
N ASP A 29 -24.02 13.40 -2.50
CA ASP A 29 -23.56 12.71 -1.30
C ASP A 29 -22.14 12.21 -1.49
N VAL A 30 -21.21 12.74 -0.71
CA VAL A 30 -19.79 12.37 -0.73
C VAL A 30 -19.42 11.68 0.57
N TYR A 31 -18.77 10.53 0.43
CA TYR A 31 -18.30 9.73 1.57
C TYR A 31 -16.80 9.51 1.49
N VAL A 32 -16.14 9.40 2.63
CA VAL A 32 -14.71 9.10 2.73
C VAL A 32 -14.51 7.84 3.56
N LYS A 33 -13.83 6.86 2.97
CA LYS A 33 -13.36 5.68 3.71
C LYS A 33 -12.04 6.01 4.39
N ILE A 34 -12.04 6.06 5.72
CA ILE A 34 -10.94 6.61 6.50
C ILE A 34 -9.92 5.52 6.87
N GLU A 35 -8.99 5.26 5.97
CA GLU A 35 -7.95 4.23 6.14
C GLU A 35 -6.92 4.56 7.24
N SER A 36 -6.91 5.79 7.75
CA SER A 36 -6.11 6.16 8.94
C SER A 36 -6.61 5.52 10.25
N PHE A 37 -7.75 4.87 10.24
CA PHE A 37 -8.25 4.09 11.38
C PHE A 37 -7.63 2.69 11.47
N ASN A 38 -6.83 2.27 10.51
CA ASN A 38 -5.98 1.11 10.70
C ASN A 38 -4.96 1.36 11.82
N PRO A 39 -4.48 0.32 12.53
CA PRO A 39 -3.68 0.47 13.76
C PRO A 39 -2.38 1.26 13.60
N MET A 40 -1.76 1.26 12.43
CA MET A 40 -0.58 2.09 12.12
C MET A 40 -0.94 3.33 11.29
N GLY A 41 -2.21 3.69 11.24
CA GLY A 41 -2.68 4.94 10.65
C GLY A 41 -2.72 4.96 9.13
N SER A 42 -2.72 3.83 8.45
CA SER A 42 -2.74 3.83 6.99
C SER A 42 -3.29 2.57 6.33
N VAL A 43 -3.69 2.71 5.07
CA VAL A 43 -4.10 1.60 4.19
C VAL A 43 -3.02 0.52 4.03
N LYS A 44 -1.77 0.82 4.30
CA LYS A 44 -0.64 -0.11 4.12
C LYS A 44 -0.60 -1.24 5.16
N ASP A 45 -1.34 -1.10 6.24
CA ASP A 45 -1.49 -2.18 7.20
C ASP A 45 -2.17 -3.40 6.57
N ARG A 46 -3.16 -3.16 5.68
CA ARG A 46 -3.83 -4.21 4.90
C ARG A 46 -2.87 -4.94 3.97
N LEU A 47 -2.04 -4.18 3.24
CA LEU A 47 -1.00 -4.72 2.37
C LEU A 47 -0.01 -5.57 3.17
N ALA A 48 0.51 -5.03 4.26
CA ALA A 48 1.50 -5.70 5.09
C ALA A 48 0.99 -7.05 5.61
N LEU A 49 -0.23 -7.08 6.15
CA LEU A 49 -0.85 -8.32 6.62
C LEU A 49 -1.04 -9.33 5.48
N SER A 50 -1.61 -8.87 4.37
CA SER A 50 -1.94 -9.75 3.24
C SER A 50 -0.70 -10.39 2.61
N VAL A 51 0.38 -9.62 2.41
CA VAL A 51 1.61 -10.15 1.81
C VAL A 51 2.26 -11.20 2.72
N ILE A 52 2.36 -10.92 4.02
CA ILE A 52 2.96 -11.86 4.97
C ILE A 52 2.12 -13.14 5.07
N GLU A 53 0.80 -13.03 5.25
CA GLU A 53 -0.06 -14.21 5.38
C GLU A 53 -0.15 -15.03 4.09
N THR A 54 -0.12 -14.39 2.94
CA THR A 54 -0.07 -15.08 1.65
C THR A 54 1.25 -15.83 1.48
N ALA A 55 2.37 -15.21 1.85
CA ALA A 55 3.69 -15.81 1.76
C ALA A 55 3.87 -16.99 2.74
N GLU A 56 3.30 -16.90 3.94
CA GLU A 56 3.24 -18.02 4.88
C GLU A 56 2.43 -19.19 4.31
N LYS A 57 1.23 -18.87 3.79
CA LYS A 57 0.29 -19.88 3.26
C LYS A 57 0.86 -20.64 2.08
N ASN A 58 1.59 -19.98 1.18
CA ASN A 58 2.19 -20.62 -0.01
C ASN A 58 3.62 -21.13 0.23
N GLY A 59 4.16 -20.97 1.45
CA GLY A 59 5.48 -21.47 1.85
C GLY A 59 6.67 -20.68 1.31
N THR A 60 6.45 -19.51 0.72
CA THR A 60 7.54 -18.63 0.26
C THR A 60 8.21 -17.85 1.39
N LEU A 61 7.51 -17.63 2.49
CA LEU A 61 8.06 -17.12 3.74
C LEU A 61 8.09 -18.23 4.78
N LYS A 62 9.30 -18.58 5.23
CA LYS A 62 9.52 -19.65 6.22
C LYS A 62 9.52 -19.06 7.64
N PRO A 63 9.11 -19.85 8.67
CA PRO A 63 9.20 -19.40 10.05
C PRO A 63 10.59 -18.89 10.42
N GLY A 64 10.67 -17.70 11.02
CA GLY A 64 11.93 -17.06 11.42
C GLY A 64 12.77 -16.46 10.29
N GLN A 65 12.35 -16.60 9.03
CA GLN A 65 13.05 -15.96 7.90
C GLN A 65 12.92 -14.42 8.00
N THR A 66 14.00 -13.72 7.69
CA THR A 66 13.97 -12.26 7.66
C THR A 66 13.15 -11.77 6.46
N VAL A 67 12.27 -10.80 6.74
CA VAL A 67 11.52 -10.05 5.71
C VAL A 67 12.29 -8.79 5.36
N ILE A 68 12.32 -8.42 4.09
CA ILE A 68 12.94 -7.17 3.64
C ILE A 68 12.07 -6.42 2.65
N GLU A 69 12.07 -5.08 2.72
CA GLU A 69 11.38 -4.22 1.76
C GLU A 69 12.10 -2.89 1.58
N ALA A 70 12.03 -2.36 0.35
CA ALA A 70 12.46 -1.01 0.01
C ALA A 70 11.29 -0.03 0.18
N THR A 71 11.32 0.77 1.25
CA THR A 71 10.24 1.71 1.52
C THR A 71 10.67 2.86 2.44
N SER A 72 10.17 4.04 2.15
CA SER A 72 10.36 5.23 3.01
C SER A 72 9.12 5.58 3.84
N GLY A 73 8.05 4.79 3.74
CA GLY A 73 6.75 5.21 4.23
C GLY A 73 5.96 4.16 5.00
N ASN A 74 4.66 4.28 4.87
CA ASN A 74 3.69 3.52 5.66
C ASN A 74 3.77 2.00 5.44
N THR A 75 4.23 1.54 4.26
CA THR A 75 4.47 0.10 4.04
C THR A 75 5.48 -0.46 5.03
N GLY A 76 6.58 0.24 5.27
CA GLY A 76 7.59 -0.18 6.25
C GLY A 76 7.05 -0.19 7.68
N ILE A 77 6.20 0.76 8.03
CA ILE A 77 5.57 0.84 9.36
C ILE A 77 4.57 -0.31 9.54
N GLY A 78 3.70 -0.56 8.55
CA GLY A 78 2.75 -1.68 8.58
C GLY A 78 3.45 -3.04 8.65
N LEU A 79 4.51 -3.23 7.83
CA LEU A 79 5.33 -4.45 7.88
C LEU A 79 6.00 -4.62 9.24
N ALA A 80 6.52 -3.54 9.85
CA ALA A 80 7.15 -3.60 11.15
C ALA A 80 6.18 -4.08 12.24
N MET A 81 4.95 -3.57 12.25
CA MET A 81 3.90 -4.04 13.16
C MET A 81 3.55 -5.51 12.94
N VAL A 82 3.29 -5.91 11.68
CA VAL A 82 2.89 -7.30 11.37
C VAL A 82 4.01 -8.28 11.67
N CYS A 83 5.24 -7.95 11.26
CA CYS A 83 6.42 -8.79 11.52
C CYS A 83 6.70 -8.92 13.03
N ALA A 84 6.63 -7.83 13.78
CA ALA A 84 6.78 -7.86 15.23
C ALA A 84 5.75 -8.78 15.89
N GLN A 85 4.48 -8.68 15.51
CA GLN A 85 3.41 -9.50 16.06
C GLN A 85 3.55 -10.98 15.69
N LYS A 86 4.06 -11.28 14.47
CA LYS A 86 4.23 -12.66 13.97
C LYS A 86 5.61 -13.27 14.29
N GLY A 87 6.54 -12.49 14.85
CA GLY A 87 7.89 -12.96 15.21
C GLY A 87 8.88 -13.03 14.05
N TYR A 88 8.66 -12.27 12.98
CA TYR A 88 9.61 -12.17 11.87
C TYR A 88 10.59 -11.02 12.05
N PRO A 89 11.90 -11.23 11.89
CA PRO A 89 12.83 -10.12 11.74
C PRO A 89 12.51 -9.30 10.48
N LEU A 90 12.54 -7.98 10.58
CA LEU A 90 12.31 -7.08 9.44
C LEU A 90 13.53 -6.20 9.20
N VAL A 91 13.92 -6.09 7.93
CA VAL A 91 14.88 -5.12 7.42
C VAL A 91 14.15 -4.18 6.44
N VAL A 92 14.39 -2.89 6.57
CA VAL A 92 13.87 -1.87 5.64
C VAL A 92 15.05 -1.12 5.06
N THR A 93 15.14 -1.03 3.74
CA THR A 93 16.07 -0.13 3.05
C THR A 93 15.40 1.20 2.78
N MET A 94 16.06 2.29 3.12
CA MET A 94 15.50 3.64 3.06
C MET A 94 16.58 4.67 2.77
N ALA A 95 16.35 5.56 1.80
CA ALA A 95 17.31 6.63 1.54
C ALA A 95 17.43 7.61 2.73
N GLU A 96 18.62 8.08 2.98
CA GLU A 96 18.93 8.93 4.14
C GLU A 96 18.25 10.32 4.11
N SER A 97 17.76 10.75 2.94
CA SER A 97 16.99 11.98 2.78
C SER A 97 15.55 11.90 3.31
N PHE A 98 15.03 10.71 3.59
CA PHE A 98 13.65 10.55 4.05
C PHE A 98 13.50 10.75 5.56
N SER A 99 12.23 10.85 6.02
CA SER A 99 11.83 11.20 7.39
C SER A 99 12.52 10.39 8.48
N VAL A 100 13.12 11.10 9.43
CA VAL A 100 13.74 10.53 10.63
C VAL A 100 12.69 9.92 11.56
N GLU A 101 11.50 10.51 11.62
CA GLU A 101 10.37 10.04 12.45
C GLU A 101 9.92 8.66 12.02
N ARG A 102 9.82 8.43 10.70
CA ARG A 102 9.47 7.11 10.16
C ARG A 102 10.52 6.05 10.48
N ARG A 103 11.81 6.41 10.41
CA ARG A 103 12.91 5.51 10.83
C ARG A 103 12.80 5.15 12.31
N ARG A 104 12.50 6.14 13.17
CA ARG A 104 12.31 5.94 14.61
C ARG A 104 11.12 5.02 14.87
N MET A 105 9.99 5.25 14.18
CA MET A 105 8.81 4.41 14.31
C MET A 105 9.08 2.95 13.91
N MET A 106 9.72 2.73 12.75
CA MET A 106 10.06 1.37 12.30
C MET A 106 11.00 0.67 13.28
N ARG A 107 12.01 1.39 13.79
CA ARG A 107 12.93 0.85 14.80
C ARG A 107 12.25 0.56 16.14
N PHE A 108 11.36 1.43 16.57
CA PHE A 108 10.54 1.21 17.77
C PHE A 108 9.72 -0.08 17.66
N LEU A 109 9.20 -0.39 16.49
CA LEU A 109 8.49 -1.63 16.18
C LEU A 109 9.42 -2.83 15.92
N GLY A 110 10.73 -2.69 16.11
CA GLY A 110 11.69 -3.79 16.01
C GLY A 110 12.36 -3.96 14.64
N ALA A 111 12.07 -3.13 13.65
CA ALA A 111 12.71 -3.24 12.34
C ALA A 111 14.14 -2.70 12.34
N LYS A 112 15.05 -3.34 11.59
CA LYS A 112 16.36 -2.82 11.24
C LYS A 112 16.25 -1.93 10.00
N VAL A 113 16.65 -0.67 10.11
CA VAL A 113 16.65 0.28 8.99
C VAL A 113 18.08 0.43 8.46
N VAL A 114 18.24 0.04 7.20
CA VAL A 114 19.49 0.20 6.43
C VAL A 114 19.36 1.44 5.57
N LEU A 115 20.23 2.42 5.74
CA LEU A 115 20.22 3.64 4.97
C LEU A 115 20.98 3.47 3.66
N THR A 116 20.45 4.07 2.60
CA THR A 116 21.09 4.18 1.28
C THR A 116 21.39 5.64 0.97
N PRO A 117 22.38 5.95 0.12
CA PRO A 117 22.71 7.30 -0.27
C PRO A 117 21.51 8.09 -0.82
N ALA A 118 21.42 9.36 -0.44
CA ALA A 118 20.27 10.22 -0.81
C ALA A 118 20.13 10.40 -2.33
N GLU A 119 21.25 10.50 -3.04
CA GLU A 119 21.36 10.68 -4.48
C GLU A 119 20.78 9.50 -5.27
N LEU A 120 20.83 8.29 -4.69
CA LEU A 120 20.29 7.09 -5.33
C LEU A 120 18.78 6.94 -5.16
N LYS A 121 18.15 7.79 -4.35
CA LYS A 121 16.68 7.83 -4.15
C LYS A 121 16.03 6.44 -4.02
N GLY A 122 14.90 6.22 -4.71
CA GLY A 122 14.16 4.97 -4.68
C GLY A 122 14.90 3.79 -5.32
N SER A 123 15.64 4.03 -6.42
CA SER A 123 16.39 2.99 -7.12
C SER A 123 17.46 2.38 -6.23
N GLY A 124 18.19 3.20 -5.48
CA GLY A 124 19.18 2.72 -4.54
C GLY A 124 18.58 1.91 -3.38
N MET A 125 17.38 2.28 -2.93
CA MET A 125 16.67 1.51 -1.92
C MET A 125 16.32 0.10 -2.43
N VAL A 126 15.77 0.01 -3.65
CA VAL A 126 15.37 -1.25 -4.27
C VAL A 126 16.58 -2.14 -4.53
N ALA A 127 17.60 -1.61 -5.19
CA ALA A 127 18.85 -2.35 -5.47
C ALA A 127 19.48 -2.91 -4.17
N LYS A 128 19.47 -2.12 -3.09
CA LYS A 128 19.99 -2.58 -1.81
C LYS A 128 19.13 -3.64 -1.14
N ALA A 129 17.80 -3.56 -1.28
CA ALA A 129 16.91 -4.59 -0.78
C ALA A 129 17.08 -5.92 -1.53
N GLU A 130 17.22 -5.87 -2.85
CA GLU A 130 17.47 -7.03 -3.70
C GLU A 130 18.83 -7.67 -3.41
N GLU A 131 19.89 -6.88 -3.33
CA GLU A 131 21.23 -7.36 -2.94
C GLU A 131 21.20 -8.13 -1.62
N LEU A 132 20.57 -7.54 -0.59
CA LEU A 132 20.51 -8.15 0.73
C LEU A 132 19.60 -9.40 0.74
N ALA A 133 18.49 -9.36 0.03
CA ALA A 133 17.58 -10.50 -0.09
C ALA A 133 18.28 -11.70 -0.74
N GLU A 134 18.99 -11.48 -1.87
CA GLU A 134 19.74 -12.53 -2.57
C GLU A 134 20.88 -13.08 -1.71
N LYS A 135 21.71 -12.19 -1.16
CA LYS A 135 22.88 -12.55 -0.34
C LYS A 135 22.53 -13.41 0.87
N HIS A 136 21.38 -13.15 1.51
CA HIS A 136 21.03 -13.77 2.78
C HIS A 136 19.84 -14.75 2.69
N GLY A 137 19.22 -14.91 1.53
CA GLY A 137 18.02 -15.71 1.37
C GLY A 137 16.79 -15.12 2.09
N TRP A 138 16.69 -13.79 2.17
CA TRP A 138 15.59 -13.12 2.84
C TRP A 138 14.36 -13.00 1.94
N PHE A 139 13.18 -12.95 2.54
CA PHE A 139 11.93 -12.76 1.81
C PHE A 139 11.75 -11.28 1.44
N LEU A 140 11.82 -10.97 0.13
CA LEU A 140 11.57 -9.64 -0.42
C LEU A 140 10.08 -9.46 -0.73
N VAL A 141 9.46 -8.44 -0.12
CA VAL A 141 8.00 -8.21 -0.18
C VAL A 141 7.52 -7.78 -1.57
N ARG A 142 8.26 -6.90 -2.26
CA ARG A 142 7.94 -6.39 -3.60
C ARG A 142 6.56 -5.75 -3.70
N GLN A 143 6.27 -4.72 -2.89
CA GLN A 143 4.94 -4.11 -2.76
C GLN A 143 4.29 -3.67 -4.08
N PHE A 144 5.08 -3.38 -5.11
CA PHE A 144 4.61 -2.91 -6.41
C PHE A 144 4.28 -4.03 -7.39
N GLU A 145 4.78 -5.24 -7.15
CA GLU A 145 4.63 -6.39 -8.04
C GLU A 145 3.81 -7.51 -7.38
N ASN A 146 3.77 -7.53 -6.05
CA ASN A 146 3.16 -8.60 -5.29
C ASN A 146 1.62 -8.52 -5.34
N GLU A 147 1.01 -9.49 -5.99
CA GLU A 147 -0.44 -9.56 -6.19
C GLU A 147 -1.23 -9.60 -4.87
N ALA A 148 -0.64 -10.12 -3.79
CA ALA A 148 -1.26 -10.11 -2.48
C ALA A 148 -1.60 -8.70 -1.96
N ASN A 149 -0.96 -7.65 -2.52
CA ASN A 149 -1.33 -6.26 -2.27
C ASN A 149 -2.72 -5.95 -2.83
N ALA A 150 -2.99 -6.24 -4.10
CA ALA A 150 -4.32 -6.04 -4.69
C ALA A 150 -5.37 -6.96 -4.05
N ASP A 151 -5.00 -8.20 -3.78
CA ASP A 151 -5.87 -9.19 -3.16
C ASP A 151 -6.33 -8.79 -1.75
N ALA A 152 -5.52 -8.05 -0.99
CA ALA A 152 -5.95 -7.48 0.28
C ALA A 152 -7.23 -6.66 0.11
N HIS A 153 -7.26 -5.80 -0.90
CA HIS A 153 -8.38 -4.90 -1.17
C HIS A 153 -9.57 -5.62 -1.81
N THR A 154 -9.32 -6.65 -2.62
CA THR A 154 -10.36 -7.52 -3.15
C THR A 154 -11.12 -8.25 -2.02
N ARG A 155 -10.36 -8.73 -1.01
CA ARG A 155 -10.96 -9.50 0.09
C ARG A 155 -11.51 -8.67 1.24
N THR A 156 -11.08 -7.41 1.38
CA THR A 156 -11.45 -6.59 2.55
C THR A 156 -12.06 -5.24 2.15
N THR A 157 -11.30 -4.35 1.56
CA THR A 157 -11.73 -2.96 1.30
C THR A 157 -12.97 -2.87 0.42
N ALA A 158 -13.00 -3.64 -0.67
CA ALA A 158 -14.14 -3.63 -1.59
C ALA A 158 -15.42 -4.21 -0.97
N PRO A 159 -15.38 -5.37 -0.29
CA PRO A 159 -16.53 -5.86 0.46
C PRO A 159 -17.03 -4.89 1.52
N GLU A 160 -16.12 -4.25 2.29
CA GLU A 160 -16.50 -3.25 3.29
C GLU A 160 -17.25 -2.05 2.67
N ILE A 161 -16.82 -1.61 1.47
CA ILE A 161 -17.51 -0.54 0.73
C ILE A 161 -18.90 -0.99 0.31
N LEU A 162 -18.99 -2.14 -0.36
CA LEU A 162 -20.29 -2.65 -0.85
C LEU A 162 -21.27 -2.92 0.29
N GLU A 163 -20.80 -3.49 1.40
CA GLU A 163 -21.63 -3.74 2.59
C GLU A 163 -22.16 -2.43 3.19
N ALA A 164 -21.32 -1.40 3.26
CA ALA A 164 -21.70 -0.11 3.83
C ALA A 164 -22.76 0.63 3.00
N PHE A 165 -22.77 0.46 1.68
CA PHE A 165 -23.79 1.04 0.80
C PHE A 165 -25.02 0.14 0.66
N GLY A 166 -24.89 -1.18 0.86
CA GLY A 166 -25.98 -2.13 0.76
C GLY A 166 -26.71 -2.00 -0.58
N ASP A 167 -28.03 -1.76 -0.51
CA ASP A 167 -28.89 -1.55 -1.70
C ASP A 167 -28.79 -0.11 -2.25
N SER A 168 -28.04 0.77 -1.60
CA SER A 168 -27.84 2.14 -2.07
C SER A 168 -26.88 2.16 -3.26
N LYS A 169 -27.21 2.97 -4.25
CA LYS A 169 -26.40 3.10 -5.45
C LYS A 169 -25.08 3.83 -5.14
N LEU A 170 -23.96 3.24 -5.53
CA LEU A 170 -22.65 3.89 -5.56
C LEU A 170 -22.36 4.32 -7.00
N ASP A 171 -22.52 5.62 -7.30
CA ASP A 171 -22.32 6.13 -8.67
C ASP A 171 -20.85 6.21 -9.05
N TYR A 172 -20.02 6.67 -8.11
CA TYR A 172 -18.58 6.89 -8.33
C TYR A 172 -17.76 6.35 -7.17
N TRP A 173 -16.66 5.70 -7.50
CA TRP A 173 -15.61 5.39 -6.56
C TRP A 173 -14.32 6.10 -7.02
N VAL A 174 -13.78 6.96 -6.16
CA VAL A 174 -12.64 7.83 -6.47
C VAL A 174 -11.45 7.41 -5.61
N SER A 175 -10.29 7.19 -6.23
CA SER A 175 -9.06 6.83 -5.55
C SER A 175 -7.84 7.44 -6.24
N GLY A 176 -6.85 7.86 -5.46
CA GLY A 176 -5.50 8.03 -5.97
C GLY A 176 -4.81 6.68 -6.14
N PHE A 177 -3.64 6.66 -6.76
CA PHE A 177 -2.83 5.47 -6.80
C PHE A 177 -1.37 5.73 -6.43
N GLY A 178 -0.75 4.73 -5.77
CA GLY A 178 0.68 4.66 -5.51
C GLY A 178 1.18 3.33 -6.08
N THR A 179 1.10 2.25 -5.30
CA THR A 179 1.41 0.90 -5.80
C THR A 179 0.37 0.34 -6.78
N GLY A 180 -0.79 0.95 -6.88
CA GLY A 180 -1.92 0.44 -7.67
C GLY A 180 -2.77 -0.63 -6.95
N GLY A 181 -2.32 -1.17 -5.83
CA GLY A 181 -2.99 -2.30 -5.16
C GLY A 181 -4.44 -2.01 -4.77
N THR A 182 -4.71 -0.86 -4.13
CA THR A 182 -6.06 -0.47 -3.75
C THR A 182 -6.95 -0.30 -4.99
N LEU A 183 -6.45 0.42 -5.99
CA LEU A 183 -7.20 0.67 -7.22
C LEU A 183 -7.54 -0.64 -7.92
N LYS A 184 -6.56 -1.51 -8.15
CA LYS A 184 -6.75 -2.81 -8.80
C LYS A 184 -7.71 -3.71 -8.02
N GLY A 185 -7.50 -3.85 -6.71
CA GLY A 185 -8.28 -4.77 -5.89
C GLY A 185 -9.74 -4.36 -5.74
N VAL A 186 -10.01 -3.07 -5.52
CA VAL A 186 -11.38 -2.56 -5.41
C VAL A 186 -12.08 -2.58 -6.77
N SER A 187 -11.41 -2.13 -7.84
CA SER A 187 -11.98 -2.10 -9.18
C SER A 187 -12.41 -3.48 -9.68
N ARG A 188 -11.65 -4.54 -9.37
CA ARG A 188 -12.04 -5.91 -9.71
C ARG A 188 -13.43 -6.27 -9.16
N VAL A 189 -13.64 -5.98 -7.88
CA VAL A 189 -14.90 -6.33 -7.22
C VAL A 189 -16.04 -5.42 -7.68
N LEU A 190 -15.79 -4.12 -7.86
CA LEU A 190 -16.80 -3.21 -8.39
C LEU A 190 -17.22 -3.60 -9.80
N LYS A 191 -16.28 -3.94 -10.68
CA LYS A 191 -16.57 -4.37 -12.06
C LYS A 191 -17.46 -5.61 -12.11
N GLU A 192 -17.33 -6.51 -11.12
CA GLU A 192 -18.13 -7.73 -11.02
C GLU A 192 -19.51 -7.49 -10.35
N LYS A 193 -19.51 -6.75 -9.22
CA LYS A 193 -20.68 -6.68 -8.32
C LYS A 193 -21.47 -5.38 -8.42
N SER A 194 -20.89 -4.33 -8.98
CA SER A 194 -21.51 -3.01 -9.18
C SER A 194 -20.99 -2.37 -10.47
N PRO A 195 -21.23 -3.00 -11.64
CA PRO A 195 -20.64 -2.60 -12.92
C PRO A 195 -21.01 -1.19 -13.38
N GLU A 196 -22.09 -0.62 -12.87
CA GLU A 196 -22.54 0.76 -13.09
C GLU A 196 -21.70 1.79 -12.30
N THR A 197 -20.97 1.36 -11.26
CA THR A 197 -20.09 2.25 -10.49
C THR A 197 -18.91 2.71 -11.35
N ARG A 198 -18.78 4.01 -11.54
CA ARG A 198 -17.66 4.59 -12.27
C ARG A 198 -16.42 4.68 -11.37
N VAL A 199 -15.32 4.10 -11.82
CA VAL A 199 -14.00 4.20 -11.15
C VAL A 199 -13.26 5.40 -11.68
N ILE A 200 -12.92 6.34 -10.79
CA ILE A 200 -12.18 7.56 -11.11
C ILE A 200 -10.81 7.52 -10.42
N VAL A 201 -9.77 7.76 -11.19
CA VAL A 201 -8.40 7.86 -10.68
C VAL A 201 -7.98 9.31 -10.61
N CYS A 202 -7.45 9.71 -9.46
CA CYS A 202 -6.89 11.05 -9.24
C CYS A 202 -5.38 10.97 -9.20
N GLU A 203 -4.72 11.85 -9.94
CA GLU A 203 -3.27 12.05 -9.95
C GLU A 203 -2.94 13.51 -9.67
N PRO A 204 -1.78 13.81 -9.06
CA PRO A 204 -1.29 15.18 -8.97
C PRO A 204 -0.97 15.76 -10.36
N ASP A 205 -1.30 17.02 -10.61
CA ASP A 205 -1.05 17.69 -11.89
C ASP A 205 0.42 17.64 -12.33
N ASN A 206 1.33 17.71 -11.35
CA ASN A 206 2.77 17.68 -11.59
C ASN A 206 3.38 16.26 -11.61
N ALA A 207 2.56 15.22 -11.54
CA ALA A 207 2.99 13.82 -11.53
C ALA A 207 1.96 12.90 -12.20
N GLN A 208 1.50 13.29 -13.38
CA GLN A 208 0.54 12.52 -14.17
C GLN A 208 1.25 11.36 -14.89
N ILE A 209 1.00 10.14 -14.44
CA ILE A 209 1.57 8.93 -15.03
C ILE A 209 0.55 8.24 -15.96
N LEU A 210 -0.71 8.19 -15.54
CA LEU A 210 -1.79 7.56 -16.30
C LEU A 210 -2.47 8.57 -17.25
N GLY A 211 -2.75 9.78 -16.76
CA GLY A 211 -3.52 10.78 -17.50
C GLY A 211 -2.77 11.41 -18.67
N SER A 212 -1.44 11.52 -18.60
CA SER A 212 -0.66 12.10 -19.69
C SER A 212 -0.52 11.20 -20.92
N GLY A 213 -0.69 9.88 -20.74
CA GLY A 213 -0.43 8.90 -21.81
C GLY A 213 1.02 8.87 -22.30
N ILE A 214 1.89 9.69 -21.72
CA ILE A 214 3.29 9.85 -22.10
C ILE A 214 4.13 9.17 -21.02
N PRO A 215 5.00 8.21 -21.36
CA PRO A 215 6.02 7.74 -20.44
C PRO A 215 6.83 8.95 -19.98
N GLN A 216 6.77 9.31 -18.72
CA GLN A 216 7.52 10.46 -18.20
C GLN A 216 8.99 10.08 -18.09
N GLU A 217 9.71 10.18 -19.20
CA GLU A 217 11.11 9.77 -19.27
C GLU A 217 12.08 10.85 -18.80
N ARG A 218 11.66 12.14 -18.71
CA ARG A 218 12.58 13.23 -18.34
C ARG A 218 11.91 14.35 -17.54
N LEU A 219 12.66 14.93 -16.61
CA LEU A 219 12.34 16.20 -15.96
C LEU A 219 12.62 17.36 -16.93
N ASP A 220 12.08 18.55 -16.64
CA ASP A 220 12.26 19.76 -17.46
C ASP A 220 13.74 20.18 -17.61
N ASP A 221 14.61 19.72 -16.74
CA ASP A 221 16.08 19.91 -16.79
C ASP A 221 16.78 18.86 -17.68
N GLY A 222 16.02 18.01 -18.38
CA GLY A 222 16.56 16.95 -19.23
C GLY A 222 17.10 15.73 -18.49
N SER A 223 17.12 15.75 -17.15
CA SER A 223 17.43 14.56 -16.37
C SER A 223 16.34 13.50 -16.59
N PRO A 224 16.68 12.21 -16.63
CA PRO A 224 15.65 11.19 -16.64
C PRO A 224 14.79 11.43 -15.40
N ARG A 225 13.51 11.70 -15.58
CA ARG A 225 12.57 11.35 -14.53
C ARG A 225 12.81 9.89 -14.34
N GLU A 226 13.41 9.57 -13.20
CA GLU A 226 13.45 8.17 -12.82
C GLU A 226 11.99 7.72 -12.97
N SER A 227 11.73 6.96 -14.03
CA SER A 227 10.60 6.06 -14.03
C SER A 227 10.87 5.23 -12.80
N HIS A 228 10.28 5.64 -11.69
CA HIS A 228 10.54 5.04 -10.39
C HIS A 228 10.38 3.55 -10.66
N PRO A 229 11.39 2.68 -10.50
CA PRO A 229 11.25 1.26 -10.80
C PRO A 229 10.12 0.63 -10.00
N LEU A 230 9.62 1.38 -9.02
CA LEU A 230 8.42 1.17 -8.24
C LEU A 230 7.10 1.47 -9.01
N PHE A 231 7.16 2.14 -10.17
CA PHE A 231 5.99 2.42 -11.01
C PHE A 231 5.89 1.47 -12.21
N ARG A 232 6.08 0.20 -11.99
CA ARG A 232 5.44 -0.78 -12.86
C ARG A 232 4.02 -0.95 -12.35
N PRO A 233 3.04 -0.22 -12.91
CA PRO A 233 1.71 -0.26 -12.33
C PRO A 233 1.13 -1.65 -12.54
N HIS A 234 0.63 -2.27 -11.48
CA HIS A 234 -0.28 -3.40 -11.55
C HIS A 234 -1.47 -3.15 -12.49
N LEU A 235 -1.64 -1.90 -12.93
CA LEU A 235 -2.71 -1.40 -13.79
C LEU A 235 -2.54 -1.73 -15.28
N MET A 236 -1.33 -2.07 -15.74
CA MET A 236 -1.09 -2.32 -17.16
C MET A 236 -1.35 -3.76 -17.64
N GLN A 237 -1.90 -4.61 -16.79
CA GLN A 237 -2.16 -6.03 -17.11
C GLN A 237 -3.64 -6.43 -17.01
N GLY A 238 -4.57 -5.49 -17.20
CA GLY A 238 -5.98 -5.84 -17.10
C GLY A 238 -6.88 -5.14 -18.09
#